data_7a4b37dcbf2d8ea08436bfa75df0af30
#
_entry.id   7a4b37dcbf2d8ea08436bfa75df0af30
#
_cell.length_a   1.000
_cell.length_b   1.000
_cell.length_c   1.000
_cell.angle_alpha   90.00
_cell.angle_beta   90.00
_cell.angle_gamma   90.00
#
_symmetry.space_group_name_H-M   'P 1'
#
loop_
_entity.id
_entity.type
_entity.pdbx_description
1 polymer ?
#
loop_
_entity_poly.entity_id
_entity_poly.type
_entity_poly.pdbx_seq_one_letter_code
_entity_poly.pdbx_strand_id
1 'polypeptide(L)'
;MPTRRLVVRTRRMLLSIAFGASLAAPPAEGQGFQGIRSVLGREGSVDEGVLRVTFPRTDVEVMLAGVALAPEALAQSWFGFWPLADGRIMLMGDVVVLVSEIQPVMEEIYRQKLEVTALHNHLIGTEPTVMFMHIRGMGEGADLARKVRAVLGRTATPLAGAEEEVRPTRDWSDVRRILGAEGEVKGGLIEFVFPRTDRLMMHGQRMPSTEALETASEFALQDLGDGRAIGVGEYIVIEEEANPVMRTLKEHGYNVTALHNHMLDEEPRLLFVHFWGIGEAGELARGARAALERTNARLGSSR
;
A
#
# COMPACT_ATOMS: atom_id res chain seq x y z
N MET A 1 -71.63 54.29 -8.80
CA MET A 1 -71.12 53.35 -9.82
C MET A 1 -69.76 52.79 -9.35
N PRO A 2 -69.62 51.48 -8.98
CA PRO A 2 -68.36 50.93 -8.53
C PRO A 2 -67.59 50.32 -9.71
N THR A 3 -66.34 50.69 -9.81
CA THR A 3 -65.35 50.21 -10.79
C THR A 3 -64.83 48.82 -10.41
N ARG A 4 -65.05 47.78 -11.24
CA ARG A 4 -64.52 46.43 -11.10
C ARG A 4 -63.02 46.44 -11.47
N ARG A 5 -62.15 46.04 -10.48
CA ARG A 5 -60.77 45.70 -10.73
C ARG A 5 -60.63 44.26 -11.23
N LEU A 6 -60.05 44.07 -12.37
CA LEU A 6 -59.72 42.78 -12.98
C LEU A 6 -58.46 42.28 -12.36
N VAL A 7 -58.51 41.12 -11.66
CA VAL A 7 -57.33 40.44 -11.09
C VAL A 7 -56.85 39.40 -12.11
N VAL A 8 -55.71 39.68 -12.75
CA VAL A 8 -55.02 38.71 -13.61
C VAL A 8 -54.16 37.81 -12.74
N ARG A 9 -54.56 36.52 -12.64
CA ARG A 9 -53.74 35.48 -12.00
C ARG A 9 -52.77 34.91 -13.03
N THR A 10 -51.49 35.28 -12.93
CA THR A 10 -50.38 34.62 -13.65
C THR A 10 -50.06 33.31 -12.97
N ARG A 11 -50.33 32.17 -13.62
CA ARG A 11 -49.85 30.87 -13.23
C ARG A 11 -48.35 30.78 -13.60
N ARG A 12 -47.47 30.79 -12.62
CA ARG A 12 -46.07 30.37 -12.80
C ARG A 12 -46.03 28.88 -12.89
N MET A 13 -45.66 28.37 -14.05
CA MET A 13 -45.36 26.97 -14.32
C MET A 13 -43.93 26.73 -13.87
N LEU A 14 -43.74 26.02 -12.72
CA LEU A 14 -42.46 25.56 -12.27
C LEU A 14 -42.08 24.33 -13.09
N LEU A 15 -41.11 24.49 -13.97
CA LEU A 15 -40.47 23.38 -14.69
C LEU A 15 -39.43 22.75 -13.77
N SER A 16 -39.76 21.61 -13.15
CA SER A 16 -38.82 20.82 -12.37
C SER A 16 -37.94 20.02 -13.33
N ILE A 17 -36.71 20.46 -13.53
CA ILE A 17 -35.68 19.69 -14.21
C ILE A 17 -35.13 18.70 -13.21
N ALA A 18 -35.56 17.43 -13.31
CA ALA A 18 -34.95 16.35 -12.59
C ALA A 18 -33.57 16.00 -13.23
N PHE A 19 -32.51 16.40 -12.60
CA PHE A 19 -31.17 15.92 -12.91
C PHE A 19 -31.09 14.45 -12.44
N GLY A 20 -31.32 13.53 -13.36
CA GLY A 20 -31.04 12.11 -13.15
C GLY A 20 -29.53 11.90 -13.15
N ALA A 21 -28.92 11.88 -11.97
CA ALA A 21 -27.58 11.35 -11.83
C ALA A 21 -27.66 9.83 -12.08
N SER A 22 -27.27 9.39 -13.28
CA SER A 22 -27.05 7.98 -13.59
C SER A 22 -25.84 7.55 -12.76
N LEU A 23 -26.08 6.88 -11.62
CA LEU A 23 -25.06 6.13 -10.91
C LEU A 23 -24.70 4.93 -11.82
N ALA A 24 -23.63 5.07 -12.60
CA ALA A 24 -23.03 3.92 -13.24
C ALA A 24 -22.64 2.93 -12.16
N ALA A 25 -23.18 1.70 -12.25
CA ALA A 25 -22.75 0.62 -11.38
C ALA A 25 -21.24 0.41 -11.56
N PRO A 26 -20.48 0.13 -10.49
CA PRO A 26 -19.09 -0.22 -10.62
C PRO A 26 -18.97 -1.44 -11.55
N PRO A 27 -17.93 -1.51 -12.42
CA PRO A 27 -17.72 -2.67 -13.28
C PRO A 27 -17.63 -3.92 -12.39
N ALA A 28 -18.25 -5.01 -12.86
CA ALA A 28 -18.25 -6.29 -12.16
C ALA A 28 -16.79 -6.68 -11.85
N GLU A 29 -16.54 -7.10 -10.60
CA GLU A 29 -15.25 -7.58 -10.13
C GLU A 29 -14.68 -8.59 -11.14
N GLY A 30 -13.48 -8.31 -11.67
CA GLY A 30 -12.72 -9.20 -12.54
C GLY A 30 -12.61 -8.83 -14.01
N GLN A 31 -13.60 -8.22 -14.66
CA GLN A 31 -13.51 -7.91 -16.09
C GLN A 31 -12.62 -6.70 -16.42
N GLY A 32 -12.46 -5.74 -15.48
CA GLY A 32 -11.65 -4.53 -15.67
C GLY A 32 -10.14 -4.75 -15.66
N PHE A 33 -9.65 -5.85 -15.06
CA PHE A 33 -8.22 -6.09 -14.85
C PHE A 33 -7.59 -7.09 -15.80
N GLN A 34 -8.39 -7.76 -16.67
CA GLN A 34 -7.88 -8.80 -17.57
C GLN A 34 -6.76 -8.30 -18.49
N GLY A 35 -6.89 -7.08 -19.02
CA GLY A 35 -5.86 -6.47 -19.86
C GLY A 35 -4.55 -6.22 -19.11
N ILE A 36 -4.65 -5.79 -17.84
CA ILE A 36 -3.50 -5.57 -16.95
C ILE A 36 -2.78 -6.90 -16.69
N ARG A 37 -3.53 -7.91 -16.22
CA ARG A 37 -3.00 -9.25 -15.94
C ARG A 37 -2.31 -9.87 -17.16
N SER A 38 -2.94 -9.79 -18.33
CA SER A 38 -2.38 -10.28 -19.58
C SER A 38 -1.04 -9.60 -19.95
N VAL A 39 -0.94 -8.29 -19.77
CA VAL A 39 0.29 -7.54 -20.05
C VAL A 39 1.39 -7.85 -19.02
N LEU A 40 1.05 -7.91 -17.73
CA LEU A 40 2.02 -8.17 -16.66
C LEU A 40 2.43 -9.63 -16.57
N GLY A 41 1.60 -10.56 -17.08
CA GLY A 41 1.85 -12.00 -16.99
C GLY A 41 1.71 -12.54 -15.56
N ARG A 42 0.90 -11.87 -14.73
CA ARG A 42 0.64 -12.22 -13.33
C ARG A 42 -0.82 -11.96 -12.97
N GLU A 43 -1.38 -12.83 -12.13
CA GLU A 43 -2.80 -12.72 -11.72
C GLU A 43 -2.99 -11.60 -10.68
N GLY A 44 -2.07 -11.46 -9.72
CA GLY A 44 -2.22 -10.52 -8.60
C GLY A 44 -3.43 -10.82 -7.71
N SER A 45 -3.64 -10.02 -6.70
CA SER A 45 -4.78 -10.06 -5.78
C SER A 45 -5.68 -8.84 -5.94
N VAL A 46 -6.96 -8.97 -5.61
CA VAL A 46 -7.90 -7.83 -5.59
C VAL A 46 -8.38 -7.64 -4.17
N ASP A 47 -8.15 -6.45 -3.63
CA ASP A 47 -8.63 -6.05 -2.31
C ASP A 47 -9.28 -4.66 -2.40
N GLU A 48 -10.48 -4.48 -1.79
CA GLU A 48 -11.26 -3.24 -1.81
C GLU A 48 -11.44 -2.64 -3.23
N GLY A 49 -11.48 -3.51 -4.27
CA GLY A 49 -11.64 -3.10 -5.66
C GLY A 49 -10.34 -2.60 -6.34
N VAL A 50 -9.20 -2.79 -5.73
CA VAL A 50 -7.87 -2.50 -6.27
C VAL A 50 -7.17 -3.79 -6.66
N LEU A 51 -6.63 -3.88 -7.87
CA LEU A 51 -5.74 -4.97 -8.27
C LEU A 51 -4.31 -4.64 -7.83
N ARG A 52 -3.71 -5.47 -6.97
CA ARG A 52 -2.28 -5.45 -6.64
C ARG A 52 -1.54 -6.54 -7.38
N VAL A 53 -0.42 -6.18 -8.01
CA VAL A 53 0.48 -7.13 -8.67
C VAL A 53 1.88 -6.90 -8.13
N THR A 54 2.54 -7.98 -7.70
CA THR A 54 3.84 -7.95 -7.04
C THR A 54 4.93 -8.61 -7.86
N PHE A 55 6.18 -8.15 -7.70
CA PHE A 55 7.37 -8.64 -8.38
C PHE A 55 8.52 -8.75 -7.38
N PRO A 56 8.69 -9.91 -6.74
CA PRO A 56 9.80 -10.12 -5.80
C PRO A 56 11.18 -10.03 -6.51
N ARG A 57 12.14 -9.39 -5.86
CA ARG A 57 13.54 -9.29 -6.29
C ARG A 57 14.30 -10.55 -5.90
N THR A 58 13.93 -11.70 -6.46
CA THR A 58 14.61 -12.98 -6.20
C THR A 58 16.00 -13.05 -6.84
N ASP A 59 16.39 -12.05 -7.61
CA ASP A 59 17.72 -11.83 -8.15
C ASP A 59 18.72 -11.24 -7.12
N VAL A 60 18.21 -10.76 -5.97
CA VAL A 60 19.02 -10.12 -4.92
C VAL A 60 18.73 -10.78 -3.57
N GLU A 61 19.78 -11.28 -2.93
CA GLU A 61 19.71 -11.69 -1.52
C GLU A 61 19.99 -10.48 -0.64
N VAL A 62 19.00 -10.05 0.15
CA VAL A 62 19.13 -8.88 1.02
C VAL A 62 19.39 -9.33 2.45
N MET A 63 20.54 -8.92 2.98
CA MET A 63 20.94 -9.17 4.36
C MET A 63 20.65 -7.96 5.25
N LEU A 64 20.18 -8.17 6.48
CA LEU A 64 20.05 -7.15 7.52
C LEU A 64 20.51 -7.72 8.86
N ALA A 65 21.50 -7.08 9.48
CA ALA A 65 22.07 -7.53 10.77
C ALA A 65 22.46 -9.01 10.80
N GLY A 66 22.96 -9.56 9.67
CA GLY A 66 23.34 -10.95 9.52
C GLY A 66 22.19 -11.92 9.22
N VAL A 67 20.97 -11.43 9.03
CA VAL A 67 19.80 -12.21 8.66
C VAL A 67 19.51 -12.03 7.18
N ALA A 68 19.37 -13.13 6.42
CA ALA A 68 18.84 -13.10 5.06
C ALA A 68 17.32 -12.85 5.14
N LEU A 69 16.88 -11.72 4.59
CA LEU A 69 15.45 -11.39 4.59
C LEU A 69 14.73 -12.15 3.47
N ALA A 70 13.53 -12.65 3.79
CA ALA A 70 12.63 -13.14 2.76
C ALA A 70 12.28 -11.98 1.81
N PRO A 71 12.24 -12.18 0.47
CA PRO A 71 11.91 -11.11 -0.47
C PRO A 71 10.58 -10.42 -0.14
N GLU A 72 9.61 -11.17 0.38
CA GLU A 72 8.29 -10.68 0.78
C GLU A 72 8.37 -9.70 1.97
N ALA A 73 9.42 -9.77 2.78
CA ALA A 73 9.60 -8.86 3.92
C ALA A 73 10.08 -7.46 3.52
N LEU A 74 10.77 -7.33 2.39
CA LEU A 74 11.41 -6.06 2.02
C LEU A 74 11.62 -5.88 0.51
N ALA A 75 11.95 -6.93 -0.23
CA ALA A 75 12.46 -6.79 -1.60
C ALA A 75 11.40 -7.14 -2.65
N GLN A 76 10.22 -6.54 -2.56
CA GLN A 76 9.11 -6.82 -3.46
C GLN A 76 8.56 -5.53 -4.06
N SER A 77 8.80 -5.32 -5.37
CA SER A 77 8.12 -4.26 -6.09
C SER A 77 6.64 -4.58 -6.22
N TRP A 78 5.77 -3.62 -6.03
CA TRP A 78 4.34 -3.79 -6.16
C TRP A 78 3.70 -2.67 -6.99
N PHE A 79 2.52 -2.97 -7.58
CA PHE A 79 1.75 -2.02 -8.37
C PHE A 79 0.26 -2.23 -8.11
N GLY A 80 -0.38 -1.19 -7.58
CA GLY A 80 -1.81 -1.10 -7.35
C GLY A 80 -2.51 -0.38 -8.52
N PHE A 81 -3.56 -1.00 -9.03
CA PHE A 81 -4.40 -0.46 -10.10
C PHE A 81 -5.78 -0.17 -9.55
N TRP A 82 -6.04 1.09 -9.26
CA TRP A 82 -7.28 1.55 -8.64
C TRP A 82 -8.22 2.21 -9.66
N PRO A 83 -9.43 1.65 -9.90
CA PRO A 83 -10.42 2.23 -10.81
C PRO A 83 -10.96 3.56 -10.25
N LEU A 84 -10.94 4.59 -11.08
CA LEU A 84 -11.50 5.89 -10.77
C LEU A 84 -12.94 6.03 -11.31
N ALA A 85 -13.72 6.94 -10.71
CA ALA A 85 -15.11 7.17 -11.07
C ALA A 85 -15.29 7.66 -12.52
N ASP A 86 -14.26 8.23 -13.13
CA ASP A 86 -14.27 8.70 -14.53
C ASP A 86 -13.87 7.60 -15.56
N GLY A 87 -13.67 6.37 -15.10
CA GLY A 87 -13.33 5.20 -15.92
C GLY A 87 -11.83 5.03 -16.19
N ARG A 88 -10.97 5.93 -15.71
CA ARG A 88 -9.52 5.74 -15.75
C ARG A 88 -9.07 4.82 -14.61
N ILE A 89 -7.86 4.31 -14.74
CA ILE A 89 -7.14 3.63 -13.66
C ILE A 89 -6.09 4.59 -13.08
N MET A 90 -6.03 4.67 -11.75
CA MET A 90 -4.89 5.21 -11.02
C MET A 90 -3.90 4.08 -10.79
N LEU A 91 -2.70 4.22 -11.30
CA LEU A 91 -1.53 3.40 -10.94
C LEU A 91 -0.83 4.06 -9.76
N MET A 92 -0.58 3.29 -8.74
CA MET A 92 0.37 3.59 -7.66
C MET A 92 1.29 2.38 -7.52
N GLY A 93 2.54 2.58 -7.17
CA GLY A 93 3.44 1.46 -7.03
C GLY A 93 4.75 1.84 -6.38
N ASP A 94 5.48 0.84 -5.96
CA ASP A 94 6.80 0.96 -5.39
C ASP A 94 7.78 0.05 -6.15
N VAL A 95 8.85 0.63 -6.63
CA VAL A 95 9.90 -0.07 -7.37
C VAL A 95 11.10 -0.25 -6.47
N VAL A 96 11.41 -1.50 -6.14
CA VAL A 96 12.64 -1.85 -5.42
C VAL A 96 13.84 -1.73 -6.36
N VAL A 97 14.79 -0.89 -6.01
CA VAL A 97 15.97 -0.59 -6.85
C VAL A 97 17.26 -0.74 -6.05
N LEU A 98 18.29 -1.25 -6.69
CA LEU A 98 19.66 -1.10 -6.22
C LEU A 98 20.12 0.34 -6.46
N VAL A 99 21.12 0.80 -5.71
CA VAL A 99 21.67 2.15 -5.86
C VAL A 99 22.08 2.46 -7.32
N SER A 100 22.63 1.47 -8.03
CA SER A 100 23.01 1.60 -9.44
C SER A 100 21.83 1.68 -10.42
N GLU A 101 20.64 1.22 -10.01
CA GLU A 101 19.45 1.19 -10.84
C GLU A 101 18.59 2.48 -10.70
N ILE A 102 18.83 3.30 -9.66
CA ILE A 102 18.02 4.50 -9.37
C ILE A 102 17.89 5.41 -10.59
N GLN A 103 19.01 5.81 -11.20
CA GLN A 103 18.94 6.76 -12.31
C GLN A 103 18.33 6.15 -13.58
N PRO A 104 18.71 4.93 -14.02
CA PRO A 104 18.06 4.29 -15.16
C PRO A 104 16.54 4.08 -15.00
N VAL A 105 16.10 3.72 -13.79
CA VAL A 105 14.68 3.54 -13.48
C VAL A 105 13.95 4.88 -13.51
N MET A 106 14.48 5.93 -12.89
CA MET A 106 13.89 7.25 -12.87
C MET A 106 13.75 7.86 -14.28
N GLU A 107 14.77 7.72 -15.11
CA GLU A 107 14.74 8.14 -16.52
C GLU A 107 13.63 7.43 -17.30
N GLU A 108 13.46 6.13 -17.04
CA GLU A 108 12.42 5.35 -17.69
C GLU A 108 11.02 5.79 -17.23
N ILE A 109 10.82 6.03 -15.92
CA ILE A 109 9.55 6.54 -15.36
C ILE A 109 9.13 7.82 -16.09
N TYR A 110 10.05 8.78 -16.23
CA TYR A 110 9.74 10.04 -16.93
C TYR A 110 9.52 9.84 -18.44
N ARG A 111 10.26 8.93 -19.08
CA ARG A 111 10.05 8.57 -20.48
C ARG A 111 8.65 7.97 -20.72
N GLN A 112 8.15 7.20 -19.76
CA GLN A 112 6.79 6.64 -19.77
C GLN A 112 5.71 7.64 -19.35
N LYS A 113 6.09 8.89 -19.03
CA LYS A 113 5.16 9.94 -18.52
C LYS A 113 4.43 9.50 -17.23
N LEU A 114 5.11 8.76 -16.40
CA LEU A 114 4.76 8.51 -15.02
C LEU A 114 5.44 9.53 -14.13
N GLU A 115 4.99 9.64 -12.88
CA GLU A 115 5.56 10.54 -11.87
C GLU A 115 6.27 9.73 -10.79
N VAL A 116 7.40 10.24 -10.29
CA VAL A 116 8.01 9.78 -9.06
C VAL A 116 7.41 10.59 -7.92
N THR A 117 6.89 9.92 -6.90
CA THR A 117 6.27 10.57 -5.74
C THR A 117 7.14 10.50 -4.49
N ALA A 118 8.04 9.51 -4.39
CA ALA A 118 9.05 9.41 -3.35
C ALA A 118 10.26 8.58 -3.82
N LEU A 119 11.42 8.80 -3.21
CA LEU A 119 12.61 7.96 -3.31
C LEU A 119 13.25 7.89 -1.92
N HIS A 120 13.29 6.71 -1.33
CA HIS A 120 13.72 6.54 0.06
C HIS A 120 14.26 5.13 0.33
N ASN A 121 14.77 4.89 1.54
CA ASN A 121 15.05 3.57 2.08
C ASN A 121 13.88 3.10 2.95
N HIS A 122 13.69 1.81 3.09
CA HIS A 122 12.86 1.22 4.16
C HIS A 122 13.71 0.93 5.39
N LEU A 123 14.77 0.14 5.22
CA LEU A 123 15.64 -0.28 6.32
C LEU A 123 17.07 0.22 6.07
N ILE A 124 17.70 0.73 7.13
CA ILE A 124 19.10 1.15 7.09
C ILE A 124 19.97 -0.04 7.51
N GLY A 125 21.07 -0.26 6.78
CA GLY A 125 22.04 -1.34 7.05
C GLY A 125 21.79 -2.61 6.27
N THR A 126 20.97 -2.58 5.24
CA THR A 126 20.83 -3.70 4.29
C THR A 126 22.06 -3.84 3.39
N GLU A 127 22.43 -5.08 3.07
CA GLU A 127 23.49 -5.44 2.14
C GLU A 127 22.92 -6.41 1.08
N PRO A 128 22.91 -6.05 -0.21
CA PRO A 128 23.20 -4.69 -0.74
C PRO A 128 22.19 -3.65 -0.25
N THR A 129 22.58 -2.39 -0.32
CA THR A 129 21.63 -1.29 -0.07
C THR A 129 20.54 -1.30 -1.14
N VAL A 130 19.30 -1.47 -0.70
CA VAL A 130 18.11 -1.33 -1.53
C VAL A 130 17.40 -0.02 -1.23
N MET A 131 16.84 0.59 -2.27
CA MET A 131 16.05 1.81 -2.21
C MET A 131 14.68 1.54 -2.82
N PHE A 132 13.75 2.42 -2.56
CA PHE A 132 12.36 2.30 -2.95
C PHE A 132 11.92 3.56 -3.67
N MET A 133 11.30 3.39 -4.83
CA MET A 133 10.88 4.51 -5.67
C MET A 133 9.39 4.41 -5.95
N HIS A 134 8.60 5.24 -5.24
CA HIS A 134 7.16 5.32 -5.45
C HIS A 134 6.85 6.04 -6.75
N ILE A 135 5.94 5.46 -7.50
CA ILE A 135 5.48 5.97 -8.78
C ILE A 135 3.97 6.10 -8.82
N ARG A 136 3.49 7.01 -9.65
CA ARG A 136 2.07 7.09 -9.98
C ARG A 136 1.84 7.45 -11.44
N GLY A 137 0.62 7.13 -11.91
CA GLY A 137 0.13 7.55 -13.22
C GLY A 137 -1.37 7.32 -13.35
N MET A 138 -1.98 7.96 -14.31
CA MET A 138 -3.41 7.76 -14.61
C MET A 138 -3.60 7.47 -16.10
N GLY A 139 -4.51 6.53 -16.41
CA GLY A 139 -4.80 6.22 -17.81
C GLY A 139 -5.58 4.93 -18.00
N GLU A 140 -5.41 4.35 -19.17
CA GLU A 140 -5.96 3.02 -19.52
C GLU A 140 -5.10 1.93 -18.87
N GLY A 141 -5.75 0.92 -18.30
CA GLY A 141 -5.07 -0.07 -17.45
C GLY A 141 -3.98 -0.87 -18.16
N ALA A 142 -4.24 -1.36 -19.37
CA ALA A 142 -3.24 -2.13 -20.11
C ALA A 142 -2.07 -1.25 -20.61
N ASP A 143 -2.30 0.06 -20.84
CA ASP A 143 -1.22 1.01 -21.15
C ASP A 143 -0.33 1.22 -19.90
N LEU A 144 -0.93 1.45 -18.75
CA LEU A 144 -0.19 1.56 -17.49
C LEU A 144 0.61 0.29 -17.19
N ALA A 145 0.05 -0.88 -17.44
CA ALA A 145 0.74 -2.16 -17.27
C ALA A 145 1.97 -2.29 -18.21
N ARG A 146 1.88 -1.83 -19.46
CA ARG A 146 3.04 -1.77 -20.38
C ARG A 146 4.14 -0.83 -19.85
N LYS A 147 3.75 0.31 -19.29
CA LYS A 147 4.70 1.27 -18.68
C LYS A 147 5.39 0.65 -17.46
N VAL A 148 4.66 -0.05 -16.60
CA VAL A 148 5.23 -0.81 -15.47
C VAL A 148 6.28 -1.81 -15.95
N ARG A 149 5.97 -2.61 -16.98
CA ARG A 149 6.95 -3.55 -17.56
C ARG A 149 8.21 -2.84 -18.08
N ALA A 150 8.06 -1.67 -18.71
CA ALA A 150 9.18 -0.89 -19.21
C ALA A 150 10.07 -0.38 -18.06
N VAL A 151 9.46 0.06 -16.96
CA VAL A 151 10.15 0.51 -15.73
C VAL A 151 10.90 -0.66 -15.10
N LEU A 152 10.24 -1.79 -14.85
CA LEU A 152 10.86 -3.00 -14.30
C LEU A 152 11.99 -3.54 -15.20
N GLY A 153 11.89 -3.35 -16.52
CA GLY A 153 12.96 -3.70 -17.46
C GLY A 153 14.26 -2.90 -17.31
N ARG A 154 14.31 -1.92 -16.38
CA ARG A 154 15.53 -1.19 -15.98
C ARG A 154 16.17 -1.73 -14.72
N THR A 155 15.56 -2.76 -14.14
CA THR A 155 16.07 -3.55 -13.03
C THR A 155 16.33 -4.98 -13.50
N ALA A 156 16.97 -5.79 -12.66
CA ALA A 156 17.08 -7.24 -12.91
C ALA A 156 15.90 -8.03 -12.33
N THR A 157 14.81 -7.37 -11.92
CA THR A 157 13.62 -8.00 -11.35
C THR A 157 13.05 -9.07 -12.28
N PRO A 158 12.87 -10.32 -11.83
CA PRO A 158 12.26 -11.37 -12.64
C PRO A 158 10.81 -11.04 -12.97
N LEU A 159 10.49 -10.90 -14.26
CA LEU A 159 9.12 -10.59 -14.70
C LEU A 159 8.23 -11.84 -14.74
N ALA A 160 8.79 -13.00 -15.04
CA ALA A 160 8.08 -14.27 -14.92
C ALA A 160 8.08 -14.71 -13.46
N GLY A 161 6.89 -14.92 -12.88
CA GLY A 161 6.78 -15.38 -11.50
C GLY A 161 6.95 -16.88 -11.38
N ALA A 162 7.82 -17.34 -10.45
CA ALA A 162 7.53 -18.56 -9.74
C ALA A 162 6.40 -18.27 -8.75
N GLU A 163 5.51 -19.23 -8.51
CA GLU A 163 4.58 -19.15 -7.38
C GLU A 163 5.40 -19.02 -6.10
N GLU A 164 4.96 -18.18 -5.18
CA GLU A 164 5.56 -18.06 -3.86
C GLU A 164 5.59 -19.43 -3.19
N GLU A 165 6.77 -19.95 -2.89
CA GLU A 165 6.92 -21.19 -2.14
C GLU A 165 6.55 -20.90 -0.68
N VAL A 166 5.37 -21.34 -0.24
CA VAL A 166 4.96 -21.24 1.17
C VAL A 166 5.88 -22.15 1.98
N ARG A 167 6.79 -21.54 2.75
CA ARG A 167 7.69 -22.27 3.64
C ARG A 167 7.02 -22.51 4.99
N PRO A 168 7.22 -23.66 5.62
CA PRO A 168 6.72 -23.90 6.97
C PRO A 168 7.29 -22.85 7.93
N THR A 169 6.40 -22.23 8.69
CA THR A 169 6.76 -21.28 9.74
C THR A 169 6.40 -21.86 11.10
N ARG A 170 6.84 -21.19 12.18
CA ARG A 170 6.45 -21.55 13.55
C ARG A 170 4.94 -21.37 13.77
N ASP A 171 4.44 -21.88 14.89
CA ASP A 171 3.12 -21.52 15.40
C ASP A 171 3.11 -20.05 15.85
N TRP A 172 2.28 -19.22 15.20
CA TRP A 172 2.12 -17.79 15.45
C TRP A 172 0.90 -17.46 16.34
N SER A 173 0.29 -18.44 16.99
CA SER A 173 -0.94 -18.26 17.76
C SER A 173 -0.83 -17.17 18.84
N ASP A 174 0.32 -17.09 19.52
CA ASP A 174 0.58 -16.05 20.53
C ASP A 174 0.68 -14.65 19.89
N VAL A 175 1.38 -14.54 18.76
CA VAL A 175 1.52 -13.28 18.02
C VAL A 175 0.16 -12.79 17.50
N ARG A 176 -0.65 -13.69 16.92
CA ARG A 176 -2.02 -13.39 16.48
C ARG A 176 -2.87 -12.85 17.62
N ARG A 177 -2.82 -13.51 18.77
CA ARG A 177 -3.55 -13.08 19.97
C ARG A 177 -3.08 -11.71 20.48
N ILE A 178 -1.78 -11.43 20.51
CA ILE A 178 -1.22 -10.14 20.94
C ILE A 178 -1.63 -9.03 19.98
N LEU A 179 -1.47 -9.25 18.68
CA LEU A 179 -1.82 -8.27 17.65
C LEU A 179 -3.33 -8.12 17.46
N GLY A 180 -4.12 -9.13 17.84
CA GLY A 180 -5.57 -9.14 17.63
C GLY A 180 -5.95 -9.24 16.16
N ALA A 181 -5.14 -9.95 15.37
CA ALA A 181 -5.31 -10.13 13.93
C ALA A 181 -4.85 -11.54 13.53
N GLU A 182 -5.45 -12.10 12.49
CA GLU A 182 -5.12 -13.46 12.03
C GLU A 182 -3.77 -13.52 11.31
N GLY A 183 -3.43 -12.48 10.55
CA GLY A 183 -2.24 -12.46 9.72
C GLY A 183 -2.25 -13.53 8.63
N GLU A 184 -1.48 -13.32 7.60
CA GLU A 184 -1.31 -14.23 6.48
C GLU A 184 0.13 -14.75 6.42
N VAL A 185 0.29 -16.05 6.17
CA VAL A 185 1.62 -16.65 5.95
C VAL A 185 1.96 -16.52 4.46
N LYS A 186 2.99 -15.74 4.16
CA LYS A 186 3.52 -15.52 2.81
C LYS A 186 4.99 -15.91 2.78
N GLY A 187 5.39 -16.76 1.83
CA GLY A 187 6.78 -17.23 1.75
C GLY A 187 7.29 -17.77 3.09
N GLY A 188 8.30 -17.13 3.70
CA GLY A 188 8.90 -17.51 4.96
C GLY A 188 8.49 -16.67 6.18
N LEU A 189 7.43 -15.86 6.08
CA LEU A 189 7.00 -14.93 7.12
C LEU A 189 5.49 -14.98 7.39
N ILE A 190 5.07 -14.36 8.48
CA ILE A 190 3.69 -14.00 8.73
C ILE A 190 3.54 -12.48 8.65
N GLU A 191 2.53 -12.02 7.92
CA GLU A 191 2.22 -10.59 7.73
C GLU A 191 0.87 -10.24 8.33
N PHE A 192 0.77 -9.06 8.90
CA PHE A 192 -0.44 -8.48 9.50
C PHE A 192 -0.71 -7.12 8.90
N VAL A 193 -1.95 -6.89 8.47
CA VAL A 193 -2.40 -5.66 7.86
C VAL A 193 -3.43 -4.97 8.75
N PHE A 194 -3.27 -3.68 8.97
CA PHE A 194 -4.10 -2.86 9.84
C PHE A 194 -4.61 -1.62 9.09
N PRO A 195 -5.80 -1.70 8.45
CA PRO A 195 -6.39 -0.57 7.76
C PRO A 195 -6.67 0.60 8.72
N ARG A 196 -6.52 1.83 8.24
CA ARG A 196 -6.90 3.03 8.98
C ARG A 196 -8.42 3.22 8.97
N THR A 197 -8.94 3.86 10.01
CA THR A 197 -10.37 4.20 10.10
C THR A 197 -10.68 5.60 9.53
N ASP A 198 -9.67 6.38 9.19
CA ASP A 198 -9.83 7.70 8.59
C ASP A 198 -10.49 7.62 7.21
N ARG A 199 -11.13 8.71 6.85
CA ARG A 199 -11.60 8.88 5.49
C ARG A 199 -10.46 9.42 4.62
N LEU A 200 -9.84 8.53 3.88
CA LEU A 200 -8.79 8.90 2.94
C LEU A 200 -9.41 9.41 1.63
N MET A 201 -8.87 10.49 1.10
CA MET A 201 -9.32 11.09 -0.15
C MET A 201 -8.12 11.33 -1.07
N MET A 202 -8.30 11.12 -2.37
CA MET A 202 -7.33 11.47 -3.41
C MET A 202 -8.10 11.82 -4.68
N HIS A 203 -7.75 12.92 -5.35
CA HIS A 203 -8.44 13.41 -6.55
C HIS A 203 -9.98 13.50 -6.40
N GLY A 204 -10.46 13.87 -5.21
CA GLY A 204 -11.90 14.01 -4.93
C GLY A 204 -12.65 12.68 -4.77
N GLN A 205 -11.97 11.55 -4.85
CA GLN A 205 -12.53 10.23 -4.65
C GLN A 205 -12.06 9.65 -3.30
N ARG A 206 -12.94 8.87 -2.64
CA ARG A 206 -12.54 8.13 -1.44
C ARG A 206 -11.57 7.02 -1.83
N MET A 207 -10.37 7.07 -1.27
CA MET A 207 -9.35 6.05 -1.41
C MET A 207 -9.57 4.96 -0.35
N PRO A 208 -9.54 3.66 -0.71
CA PRO A 208 -9.62 2.59 0.28
C PRO A 208 -8.36 2.57 1.15
N SER A 209 -8.51 2.12 2.41
CA SER A 209 -7.36 1.80 3.26
C SER A 209 -7.11 0.31 3.16
N THR A 210 -6.11 -0.07 2.38
CA THR A 210 -5.81 -1.45 2.00
C THR A 210 -4.33 -1.65 1.75
N GLU A 211 -3.83 -2.87 1.91
CA GLU A 211 -2.51 -3.28 1.46
C GLU A 211 -2.31 -3.02 -0.04
N ALA A 212 -3.36 -3.18 -0.85
CA ALA A 212 -3.27 -3.05 -2.30
C ALA A 212 -2.79 -1.67 -2.80
N LEU A 213 -2.90 -0.62 -1.95
CA LEU A 213 -2.37 0.73 -2.21
C LEU A 213 -1.34 1.18 -1.17
N GLU A 214 -0.90 0.29 -0.27
CA GLU A 214 -0.11 0.66 0.92
C GLU A 214 -0.71 1.86 1.66
N THR A 215 -1.99 1.75 2.01
CA THR A 215 -2.73 2.72 2.79
C THR A 215 -3.25 2.11 4.10
N ALA A 216 -2.80 0.89 4.39
CA ALA A 216 -2.96 0.17 5.65
C ALA A 216 -1.57 -0.08 6.26
N SER A 217 -1.45 0.04 7.57
CA SER A 217 -0.20 -0.28 8.28
C SER A 217 0.09 -1.78 8.22
N GLU A 218 1.36 -2.13 8.08
CA GLU A 218 1.81 -3.52 7.94
C GLU A 218 2.88 -3.87 8.96
N PHE A 219 2.85 -5.12 9.43
CA PHE A 219 3.87 -5.67 10.31
C PHE A 219 4.09 -7.14 9.97
N ALA A 220 5.32 -7.51 9.65
CA ALA A 220 5.71 -8.85 9.30
C ALA A 220 6.75 -9.41 10.27
N LEU A 221 6.70 -10.72 10.51
CA LEU A 221 7.65 -11.46 11.33
C LEU A 221 8.20 -12.64 10.54
N GLN A 222 9.53 -12.68 10.37
CA GLN A 222 10.24 -13.83 9.83
C GLN A 222 10.85 -14.61 10.99
N ASP A 223 10.57 -15.91 11.08
CA ASP A 223 11.11 -16.78 12.14
C ASP A 223 12.62 -16.98 11.98
N LEU A 224 13.36 -16.85 13.08
CA LEU A 224 14.81 -17.08 13.13
C LEU A 224 15.16 -18.36 13.89
N GLY A 225 14.15 -19.11 14.39
CA GLY A 225 14.31 -20.23 15.30
C GLY A 225 14.50 -19.77 16.74
N ASP A 226 14.50 -20.71 17.67
CA ASP A 226 14.67 -20.50 19.12
C ASP A 226 13.67 -19.48 19.73
N GLY A 227 12.50 -19.34 19.17
CA GLY A 227 11.49 -18.36 19.61
C GLY A 227 11.77 -16.92 19.18
N ARG A 228 12.90 -16.65 18.55
CA ARG A 228 13.24 -15.33 18.02
C ARG A 228 12.67 -15.12 16.61
N ALA A 229 12.49 -13.86 16.28
CA ALA A 229 12.10 -13.42 14.96
C ALA A 229 12.83 -12.11 14.59
N ILE A 230 12.89 -11.80 13.30
CA ILE A 230 13.07 -10.43 12.85
C ILE A 230 11.69 -9.89 12.49
N GLY A 231 11.34 -8.75 13.09
CA GLY A 231 10.12 -8.01 12.80
C GLY A 231 10.46 -6.81 11.93
N VAL A 232 9.72 -6.63 10.84
CA VAL A 232 9.77 -5.44 9.99
C VAL A 232 8.39 -4.85 9.89
N GLY A 233 8.29 -3.53 9.83
CA GLY A 233 6.99 -2.88 9.74
C GLY A 233 7.03 -1.53 9.04
N GLU A 234 5.87 -1.21 8.49
CA GLU A 234 5.54 0.07 7.94
C GLU A 234 4.25 0.56 8.57
N TYR A 235 4.32 1.63 9.34
CA TYR A 235 3.12 2.22 9.95
C TYR A 235 2.76 3.53 9.29
N ILE A 236 1.50 3.61 8.90
CA ILE A 236 0.93 4.78 8.26
C ILE A 236 0.37 5.69 9.33
N VAL A 237 0.84 6.91 9.35
CA VAL A 237 0.54 7.91 10.39
C VAL A 237 0.15 9.24 9.77
N ILE A 238 -0.62 10.02 10.49
CA ILE A 238 -0.76 11.47 10.25
C ILE A 238 0.27 12.24 11.11
N GLU A 239 0.39 13.54 10.91
CA GLU A 239 1.40 14.38 11.56
C GLU A 239 1.42 14.19 13.09
N GLU A 240 0.24 14.20 13.72
CA GLU A 240 0.09 14.12 15.18
C GLU A 240 0.47 12.73 15.74
N GLU A 241 0.39 11.69 14.93
CA GLU A 241 0.70 10.31 15.32
C GLU A 241 2.18 9.96 15.14
N ALA A 242 2.91 10.66 14.25
CA ALA A 242 4.27 10.29 13.84
C ALA A 242 5.24 10.18 15.02
N ASN A 243 5.37 11.21 15.83
CA ASN A 243 6.29 11.20 16.96
C ASN A 243 5.86 10.25 18.11
N PRO A 244 4.57 10.16 18.49
CA PRO A 244 4.09 9.14 19.42
C PRO A 244 4.42 7.71 18.99
N VAL A 245 4.18 7.35 17.71
CA VAL A 245 4.50 6.04 17.15
C VAL A 245 6.00 5.75 17.22
N MET A 246 6.83 6.63 16.66
CA MET A 246 8.29 6.44 16.64
C MET A 246 8.89 6.29 18.04
N ARG A 247 8.40 7.10 19.02
CA ARG A 247 8.84 7.00 20.41
C ARG A 247 8.48 5.65 21.00
N THR A 248 7.24 5.20 20.83
CA THR A 248 6.78 3.92 21.35
C THR A 248 7.58 2.76 20.73
N LEU A 249 7.86 2.79 19.43
CA LEU A 249 8.73 1.80 18.76
C LEU A 249 10.13 1.78 19.40
N LYS A 250 10.73 2.96 19.65
CA LYS A 250 12.06 3.04 20.29
C LYS A 250 12.06 2.52 21.73
N GLU A 251 11.00 2.79 22.51
CA GLU A 251 10.82 2.28 23.88
C GLU A 251 10.74 0.74 23.92
N HIS A 252 10.24 0.12 22.84
CA HIS A 252 10.17 -1.34 22.67
C HIS A 252 11.36 -1.94 21.90
N GLY A 253 12.46 -1.20 21.73
CA GLY A 253 13.72 -1.72 21.19
C GLY A 253 13.78 -1.80 19.66
N TYR A 254 12.81 -1.26 18.95
CA TYR A 254 12.87 -1.18 17.49
C TYR A 254 13.85 -0.13 16.97
N ASN A 255 14.43 -0.41 15.82
CA ASN A 255 15.17 0.55 15.01
C ASN A 255 14.20 1.23 14.07
N VAL A 256 13.91 2.52 14.29
CA VAL A 256 13.14 3.34 13.35
C VAL A 256 14.12 3.85 12.30
N THR A 257 13.82 3.65 11.03
CA THR A 257 14.76 3.85 9.91
C THR A 257 14.31 4.88 8.88
N ALA A 258 13.02 5.18 8.80
CA ALA A 258 12.50 6.21 7.90
C ALA A 258 11.21 6.82 8.42
N LEU A 259 10.99 8.09 8.04
CA LEU A 259 9.71 8.79 8.08
C LEU A 259 9.60 9.59 6.79
N HIS A 260 8.64 9.26 5.94
CA HIS A 260 8.52 9.84 4.59
C HIS A 260 7.07 9.80 4.08
N ASN A 261 6.83 10.28 2.88
CA ASN A 261 5.57 10.19 2.16
C ASN A 261 5.65 9.11 1.07
N HIS A 262 4.51 8.58 0.63
CA HIS A 262 4.36 7.79 -0.60
C HIS A 262 3.67 8.61 -1.70
N MET A 263 2.72 9.45 -1.33
CA MET A 263 1.87 10.24 -2.21
C MET A 263 2.15 11.72 -2.05
N LEU A 264 1.58 12.56 -2.92
CA LEU A 264 1.79 14.02 -2.88
C LEU A 264 0.53 14.84 -2.63
N ASP A 265 -0.66 14.25 -2.77
CA ASP A 265 -1.94 14.98 -2.81
C ASP A 265 -3.12 14.26 -2.15
N GLU A 266 -2.84 13.32 -1.26
CA GLU A 266 -3.86 12.66 -0.42
C GLU A 266 -4.27 13.53 0.77
N GLU A 267 -5.49 13.32 1.26
CA GLU A 267 -6.06 13.99 2.44
C GLU A 267 -6.71 12.95 3.38
N PRO A 268 -6.35 12.95 4.69
CA PRO A 268 -5.27 13.71 5.28
C PRO A 268 -3.90 13.32 4.69
N ARG A 269 -2.87 14.17 4.87
CA ARG A 269 -1.49 13.83 4.52
C ARG A 269 -1.07 12.59 5.30
N LEU A 270 -0.63 11.56 4.58
CA LEU A 270 -0.09 10.33 5.17
C LEU A 270 1.44 10.38 5.17
N LEU A 271 1.99 9.91 6.28
CA LEU A 271 3.42 9.68 6.45
C LEU A 271 3.62 8.20 6.79
N PHE A 272 4.77 7.66 6.45
CA PHE A 272 5.11 6.26 6.55
C PHE A 272 6.34 6.10 7.43
N VAL A 273 6.22 5.28 8.47
CA VAL A 273 7.28 5.02 9.44
C VAL A 273 7.77 3.60 9.24
N HIS A 274 9.02 3.44 8.80
CA HIS A 274 9.64 2.11 8.71
C HIS A 274 10.45 1.80 9.95
N PHE A 275 10.39 0.55 10.36
CA PHE A 275 11.12 0.07 11.53
C PHE A 275 11.39 -1.43 11.44
N TRP A 276 12.40 -1.87 12.20
CA TRP A 276 12.71 -3.28 12.36
C TRP A 276 13.29 -3.59 13.74
N GLY A 277 13.22 -4.86 14.13
CA GLY A 277 13.82 -5.33 15.38
C GLY A 277 14.06 -6.85 15.35
N ILE A 278 15.03 -7.32 16.12
CA ILE A 278 15.29 -8.73 16.34
C ILE A 278 15.08 -9.03 17.82
N GLY A 279 14.27 -10.04 18.13
CA GLY A 279 13.99 -10.41 19.50
C GLY A 279 13.06 -11.61 19.62
N GLU A 280 12.51 -11.82 20.81
CA GLU A 280 11.46 -12.79 21.05
C GLU A 280 10.18 -12.32 20.32
N ALA A 281 9.53 -13.21 19.57
CA ALA A 281 8.44 -12.85 18.68
C ALA A 281 7.24 -12.18 19.39
N GLY A 282 6.91 -12.65 20.59
CA GLY A 282 5.82 -12.06 21.39
C GLY A 282 6.18 -10.68 21.93
N GLU A 283 7.45 -10.42 22.28
CA GLU A 283 7.89 -9.06 22.69
C GLU A 283 7.85 -8.10 21.52
N LEU A 284 8.31 -8.54 20.35
CA LEU A 284 8.18 -7.76 19.12
C LEU A 284 6.70 -7.44 18.83
N ALA A 285 5.82 -8.44 18.90
CA ALA A 285 4.38 -8.24 18.69
C ALA A 285 3.78 -7.25 19.71
N ARG A 286 4.18 -7.30 21.00
CA ARG A 286 3.71 -6.34 22.02
C ARG A 286 4.15 -4.90 21.71
N GLY A 287 5.40 -4.73 21.31
CA GLY A 287 5.92 -3.42 20.91
C GLY A 287 5.23 -2.86 19.67
N ALA A 288 5.04 -3.70 18.65
CA ALA A 288 4.32 -3.36 17.44
C ALA A 288 2.86 -2.95 17.76
N ARG A 289 2.15 -3.75 18.58
CA ARG A 289 0.79 -3.45 19.03
C ARG A 289 0.72 -2.12 19.80
N ALA A 290 1.62 -1.88 20.73
CA ALA A 290 1.66 -0.65 21.51
C ALA A 290 1.86 0.60 20.63
N ALA A 291 2.64 0.49 19.55
CA ALA A 291 2.82 1.57 18.59
C ALA A 291 1.58 1.76 17.69
N LEU A 292 0.93 0.67 17.23
CA LEU A 292 -0.34 0.76 16.50
C LEU A 292 -1.45 1.44 17.30
N GLU A 293 -1.49 1.25 18.62
CA GLU A 293 -2.45 1.92 19.51
C GLU A 293 -2.25 3.44 19.60
N ARG A 294 -1.18 3.99 19.00
CA ARG A 294 -0.95 5.43 18.84
C ARG A 294 -1.45 5.98 17.51
N THR A 295 -2.04 5.14 16.70
CA THR A 295 -2.60 5.47 15.39
C THR A 295 -4.12 5.29 15.37
N ASN A 296 -4.74 5.73 14.29
CA ASN A 296 -6.15 5.47 14.01
C ASN A 296 -6.35 4.16 13.20
N ALA A 297 -5.45 3.18 13.38
CA ALA A 297 -5.58 1.86 12.76
C ALA A 297 -6.73 1.06 13.38
N ARG A 298 -7.41 0.26 12.55
CA ARG A 298 -8.44 -0.67 13.03
C ARG A 298 -7.78 -1.87 13.69
N LEU A 299 -7.90 -1.95 14.99
CA LEU A 299 -7.35 -3.04 15.79
C LEU A 299 -8.44 -4.01 16.21
N GLY A 300 -8.18 -5.31 16.12
CA GLY A 300 -8.99 -6.33 16.77
C GLY A 300 -8.79 -6.31 18.29
N SER A 301 -9.72 -6.96 19.02
CA SER A 301 -9.57 -7.13 20.47
C SER A 301 -8.43 -8.09 20.76
N SER A 302 -7.40 -7.64 21.49
CA SER A 302 -6.44 -8.55 22.14
C SER A 302 -7.19 -9.33 23.22
N ARG A 303 -7.53 -10.57 22.96
CA ARG A 303 -8.17 -11.47 23.96
C ARG A 303 -7.13 -12.27 24.74
#